data_1758966c024b95500b698b2708555503
#
_entry.id   1758966c024b95500b698b2708555503
#
_cell.length_a   1.000
_cell.length_b   1.000
_cell.length_c   1.000
_cell.angle_alpha   90.00
_cell.angle_beta   90.00
_cell.angle_gamma   90.00
#
_symmetry.space_group_name_H-M   'P 1'
#
loop_
_entity.id
_entity.type
_entity.pdbx_description
1 polymer ?
#
loop_
_entity_poly.entity_id
_entity_poly.type
_entity_poly.pdbx_seq_one_letter_code
_entity_poly.pdbx_strand_id
1 'polypeptide(L)'
;MTTGTTPGTTTDAKLTWLLQGLLERTPGARHALVLSRDGLKLCRTPELSVDQADQLAAIAAGIQSLSHGASAEFGDGSGGVRSAMTEFYGGILFIVEAGEGAHLAVIAAEDADAGLVGHTMSELVEQLGEHLRAAPRADDGPRATPAS
;
A
#
# COMPACT_ATOMS: atom_id res chain seq x y z
N MET A 1 -27.17 -8.97 8.92
CA MET A 1 -26.75 -8.36 8.67
C MET A 1 -26.16 -8.14 7.72
N THR A 2 -26.12 -8.01 7.39
CA THR A 2 -25.63 -7.74 6.68
C THR A 2 -25.14 -6.97 6.30
N THR A 3 -25.21 -6.74 6.89
CA THR A 3 -24.65 -5.71 6.68
C THR A 3 -23.44 -5.50 5.94
N GLY A 4 -22.74 -6.18 5.60
CA GLY A 4 -21.51 -6.00 4.95
C GLY A 4 -21.57 -5.53 3.53
N THR A 5 -22.66 -4.99 3.16
CA THR A 5 -22.83 -4.61 1.76
C THR A 5 -22.58 -3.15 1.52
N THR A 6 -21.79 -2.51 2.38
CA THR A 6 -21.47 -1.11 2.16
C THR A 6 -20.58 -0.96 0.93
N PRO A 7 -20.58 0.22 0.33
CA PRO A 7 -19.66 0.47 -0.78
C PRO A 7 -18.20 0.24 -0.42
N GLY A 8 -17.84 0.53 0.82
CA GLY A 8 -16.48 0.26 1.26
C GLY A 8 -16.12 -1.21 1.17
N THR A 9 -17.07 -2.09 1.46
CA THR A 9 -16.83 -3.52 1.38
C THR A 9 -16.49 -3.94 -0.05
N THR A 10 -17.22 -3.42 -1.03
CA THR A 10 -16.95 -3.73 -2.42
C THR A 10 -15.58 -3.24 -2.83
N THR A 11 -15.22 -2.03 -2.42
CA THR A 11 -13.92 -1.48 -2.71
C THR A 11 -12.81 -2.32 -2.10
N ASP A 12 -13.01 -2.73 -0.84
CA ASP A 12 -12.02 -3.54 -0.16
C ASP A 12 -11.85 -4.89 -0.84
N ALA A 13 -12.95 -5.50 -1.29
CA ALA A 13 -12.86 -6.78 -1.97
C ALA A 13 -12.05 -6.66 -3.26
N LYS A 14 -12.24 -5.58 -3.99
CA LYS A 14 -11.49 -5.36 -5.21
C LYS A 14 -10.01 -5.16 -4.92
N LEU A 15 -9.70 -4.36 -3.91
CA LEU A 15 -8.32 -4.15 -3.54
C LEU A 15 -7.65 -5.44 -3.08
N THR A 16 -8.36 -6.23 -2.29
CA THR A 16 -7.83 -7.51 -1.84
C THR A 16 -7.53 -8.41 -3.03
N TRP A 17 -8.44 -8.44 -3.99
CA TRP A 17 -8.23 -9.26 -5.18
C TRP A 17 -6.99 -8.81 -5.95
N LEU A 18 -6.79 -7.50 -6.08
CA LEU A 18 -5.62 -6.99 -6.78
C LEU A 18 -4.34 -7.36 -6.03
N LEU A 19 -4.35 -7.26 -4.70
CA LEU A 19 -3.17 -7.63 -3.91
C LEU A 19 -2.87 -9.10 -4.01
N GLN A 20 -3.89 -9.94 -3.97
CA GLN A 20 -3.67 -11.38 -4.11
C GLN A 20 -3.14 -11.73 -5.49
N GLY A 21 -3.61 -11.03 -6.51
CA GLY A 21 -3.07 -11.22 -7.85
C GLY A 21 -1.58 -10.91 -7.90
N LEU A 22 -1.15 -9.87 -7.19
CA LEU A 22 0.27 -9.56 -7.12
C LEU A 22 1.05 -10.73 -6.54
N LEU A 23 0.58 -11.28 -5.41
CA LEU A 23 1.27 -12.38 -4.78
C LEU A 23 1.36 -13.58 -5.70
N GLU A 24 0.29 -13.85 -6.43
CA GLU A 24 0.27 -15.02 -7.32
C GLU A 24 1.22 -14.87 -8.49
N ARG A 25 1.39 -13.64 -8.97
CA ARG A 25 2.26 -13.40 -10.12
C ARG A 25 3.72 -13.23 -9.76
N THR A 26 4.03 -13.12 -8.48
CA THR A 26 5.36 -12.72 -8.03
C THR A 26 5.96 -13.78 -7.14
N PRO A 27 6.79 -14.69 -7.69
CA PRO A 27 7.40 -15.71 -6.86
C PRO A 27 8.17 -15.11 -5.69
N GLY A 28 7.93 -15.63 -4.52
CA GLY A 28 8.58 -15.16 -3.32
C GLY A 28 7.81 -14.08 -2.56
N ALA A 29 6.85 -13.43 -3.18
CA ALA A 29 6.03 -12.46 -2.45
C ALA A 29 5.11 -13.20 -1.49
N ARG A 30 5.09 -12.73 -0.24
CA ARG A 30 4.34 -13.41 0.82
C ARG A 30 3.15 -12.63 1.30
N HIS A 31 3.29 -11.32 1.49
CA HIS A 31 2.23 -10.49 2.03
C HIS A 31 2.21 -9.17 1.30
N ALA A 32 1.03 -8.59 1.18
CA ALA A 32 0.88 -7.28 0.59
C ALA A 32 -0.13 -6.48 1.39
N LEU A 33 0.09 -5.18 1.44
CA LEU A 33 -0.70 -4.28 2.26
C LEU A 33 -0.77 -2.92 1.58
N VAL A 34 -1.97 -2.33 1.53
CA VAL A 34 -2.13 -0.93 1.14
C VAL A 34 -2.40 -0.14 2.40
N LEU A 35 -1.70 0.97 2.56
CA LEU A 35 -1.82 1.79 3.76
C LEU A 35 -1.93 3.25 3.38
N SER A 36 -2.50 4.03 4.29
CA SER A 36 -2.57 5.47 4.12
C SER A 36 -1.27 6.12 4.55
N ARG A 37 -1.14 7.40 4.22
CA ARG A 37 0.07 8.14 4.56
C ARG A 37 0.35 8.14 6.05
N ASP A 38 -0.67 8.16 6.88
CA ASP A 38 -0.50 8.22 8.32
C ASP A 38 -0.48 6.87 9.00
N GLY A 39 -0.29 5.80 8.22
CA GLY A 39 -0.01 4.50 8.81
C GLY A 39 -1.20 3.65 9.12
N LEU A 40 -2.36 3.95 8.55
CA LEU A 40 -3.54 3.12 8.75
C LEU A 40 -3.65 2.13 7.60
N LYS A 41 -3.90 0.87 7.92
CA LYS A 41 -4.07 -0.12 6.86
C LYS A 41 -5.39 0.12 6.14
N LEU A 42 -5.35 0.01 4.84
CA LEU A 42 -6.55 0.13 4.01
C LEU A 42 -6.98 -1.23 3.49
N CYS A 43 -6.02 -2.10 3.22
CA CYS A 43 -6.31 -3.43 2.70
C CYS A 43 -5.10 -4.32 2.91
N ARG A 44 -5.32 -5.59 3.15
CA ARG A 44 -4.23 -6.55 3.38
C ARG A 44 -4.56 -7.88 2.72
N THR A 45 -3.52 -8.65 2.40
CA THR A 45 -3.75 -10.03 1.97
C THR A 45 -4.12 -10.87 3.19
N PRO A 46 -4.98 -11.87 3.00
CA PRO A 46 -5.60 -12.56 4.16
C PRO A 46 -4.65 -13.27 5.10
N GLU A 47 -3.51 -13.73 4.61
CA GLU A 47 -2.59 -14.47 5.48
C GLU A 47 -1.84 -13.56 6.44
N LEU A 48 -1.83 -12.27 6.18
CA LEU A 48 -1.26 -11.31 7.10
C LEU A 48 -2.31 -11.03 8.18
N SER A 49 -1.99 -11.32 9.43
CA SER A 49 -2.96 -11.13 10.50
C SER A 49 -3.28 -9.64 10.68
N VAL A 50 -4.38 -9.34 11.34
CA VAL A 50 -4.75 -7.95 11.60
C VAL A 50 -3.66 -7.24 12.39
N ASP A 51 -3.13 -7.89 13.42
CA ASP A 51 -2.08 -7.28 14.23
C ASP A 51 -0.82 -7.06 13.42
N GLN A 52 -0.44 -8.03 12.61
CA GLN A 52 0.74 -7.87 11.76
C GLN A 52 0.53 -6.78 10.74
N ALA A 53 -0.67 -6.68 10.19
CA ALA A 53 -0.98 -5.65 9.22
C ALA A 53 -0.89 -4.26 9.86
N ASP A 54 -1.40 -4.11 11.07
CA ASP A 54 -1.30 -2.85 11.77
C ASP A 54 0.16 -2.47 12.05
N GLN A 55 0.96 -3.44 12.46
CA GLN A 55 2.38 -3.20 12.68
C GLN A 55 3.09 -2.84 11.40
N LEU A 56 2.82 -3.57 10.34
CA LEU A 56 3.48 -3.31 9.06
C LEU A 56 3.10 -1.94 8.52
N ALA A 57 1.82 -1.56 8.67
CA ALA A 57 1.39 -0.24 8.21
C ALA A 57 2.13 0.87 8.95
N ALA A 58 2.30 0.73 10.26
CA ALA A 58 3.02 1.72 11.05
C ALA A 58 4.50 1.76 10.65
N ILE A 59 5.10 0.60 10.46
CA ILE A 59 6.51 0.52 10.08
C ILE A 59 6.71 1.16 8.72
N ALA A 60 5.87 0.81 7.75
CA ALA A 60 6.02 1.34 6.40
C ALA A 60 5.82 2.85 6.37
N ALA A 61 4.85 3.35 7.12
CA ALA A 61 4.62 4.79 7.18
C ALA A 61 5.84 5.50 7.80
N GLY A 62 6.45 4.88 8.82
CA GLY A 62 7.64 5.45 9.43
C GLY A 62 8.81 5.51 8.47
N ILE A 63 9.02 4.42 7.73
CA ILE A 63 10.10 4.40 6.74
C ILE A 63 9.86 5.45 5.67
N GLN A 64 8.62 5.58 5.20
CA GLN A 64 8.30 6.57 4.18
C GLN A 64 8.50 8.00 4.72
N SER A 65 8.12 8.23 5.96
CA SER A 65 8.30 9.55 6.56
C SER A 65 9.78 9.92 6.64
N LEU A 66 10.61 8.99 7.10
CA LEU A 66 12.04 9.24 7.19
C LEU A 66 12.66 9.40 5.80
N SER A 67 12.21 8.59 4.86
CA SER A 67 12.71 8.69 3.48
C SER A 67 12.30 10.01 2.85
N HIS A 68 11.12 10.50 3.15
CA HIS A 68 10.67 11.80 2.67
C HIS A 68 11.61 12.90 3.18
N GLY A 69 11.99 12.83 4.45
CA GLY A 69 12.94 13.78 5.00
C GLY A 69 14.29 13.72 4.30
N ALA A 70 14.75 12.50 4.02
CA ALA A 70 16.02 12.35 3.32
C ALA A 70 15.93 12.90 1.90
N SER A 71 14.81 12.65 1.23
CA SER A 71 14.61 13.17 -0.12
C SER A 71 14.57 14.69 -0.15
N ALA A 72 13.93 15.29 0.84
CA ALA A 72 13.87 16.75 0.89
C ALA A 72 15.24 17.35 1.11
N GLU A 73 16.06 16.70 1.92
CA GLU A 73 17.38 17.25 2.26
C GLU A 73 18.43 16.95 1.19
N PHE A 74 18.40 15.74 0.64
CA PHE A 74 19.48 15.27 -0.22
C PHE A 74 19.03 14.95 -1.63
N GLY A 75 17.74 15.02 -1.93
CA GLY A 75 17.20 14.76 -3.26
C GLY A 75 17.04 16.05 -4.04
N ASP A 76 15.99 16.12 -4.83
CA ASP A 76 15.74 17.30 -5.65
C ASP A 76 14.95 18.38 -4.91
N GLY A 77 14.70 18.18 -3.63
CA GLY A 77 14.00 19.16 -2.81
C GLY A 77 12.49 18.96 -2.74
N SER A 78 11.96 18.07 -3.56
CA SER A 78 10.50 17.87 -3.57
C SER A 78 10.02 17.00 -2.41
N GLY A 79 10.91 16.19 -1.85
CA GLY A 79 10.52 15.24 -0.83
C GLY A 79 9.94 13.95 -1.39
N GLY A 80 9.87 13.81 -2.71
CA GLY A 80 9.30 12.61 -3.29
C GLY A 80 10.16 11.39 -3.06
N VAL A 81 9.53 10.25 -2.81
CA VAL A 81 10.20 8.99 -2.58
C VAL A 81 9.65 7.98 -3.57
N ARG A 82 10.52 7.45 -4.42
CA ARG A 82 10.09 6.51 -5.45
C ARG A 82 9.82 5.15 -4.87
N SER A 83 10.71 4.67 -4.03
CA SER A 83 10.57 3.37 -3.42
C SER A 83 11.54 3.26 -2.25
N ALA A 84 11.25 2.32 -1.37
CA ALA A 84 12.14 1.98 -0.28
C ALA A 84 12.23 0.46 -0.22
N MET A 85 13.42 -0.05 0.09
CA MET A 85 13.62 -1.48 0.21
C MET A 85 14.51 -1.73 1.43
N THR A 86 14.08 -2.65 2.26
CA THR A 86 14.85 -3.05 3.42
C THR A 86 15.05 -4.55 3.37
N GLU A 87 16.30 -4.98 3.33
CA GLU A 87 16.63 -6.41 3.40
C GLU A 87 16.95 -6.78 4.83
N PHE A 88 16.37 -7.86 5.27
CA PHE A 88 16.69 -8.40 6.59
C PHE A 88 16.84 -9.90 6.48
N TYR A 89 17.36 -10.51 7.53
CA TYR A 89 17.49 -11.96 7.51
C TYR A 89 16.09 -12.55 7.46
N GLY A 90 15.82 -13.33 6.45
CA GLY A 90 14.54 -13.98 6.30
C GLY A 90 13.54 -13.27 5.40
N GLY A 91 13.83 -12.05 4.95
CA GLY A 91 12.85 -11.39 4.11
C GLY A 91 13.29 -10.05 3.57
N ILE A 92 12.44 -9.49 2.72
CA ILE A 92 12.65 -8.18 2.13
C ILE A 92 11.35 -7.40 2.23
N LEU A 93 11.43 -6.15 2.66
CA LEU A 93 10.28 -5.25 2.68
C LEU A 93 10.43 -4.24 1.56
N PHE A 94 9.41 -4.13 0.72
CA PHE A 94 9.35 -3.14 -0.35
C PHE A 94 8.21 -2.18 -0.06
N ILE A 95 8.42 -0.89 -0.29
CA ILE A 95 7.38 0.12 -0.12
C ILE A 95 7.44 1.05 -1.32
N VAL A 96 6.29 1.27 -1.96
CA VAL A 96 6.20 2.23 -3.06
C VAL A 96 4.97 3.09 -2.85
N GLU A 97 5.02 4.29 -3.40
CA GLU A 97 3.85 5.16 -3.37
C GLU A 97 2.80 4.64 -4.33
N ALA A 98 1.55 4.60 -3.89
CA ALA A 98 0.47 4.04 -4.68
C ALA A 98 -0.53 5.10 -5.14
N GLY A 99 -0.17 6.38 -4.99
CA GLY A 99 -1.04 7.46 -5.40
C GLY A 99 -2.05 7.83 -4.33
N GLU A 100 -2.62 9.04 -4.45
CA GLU A 100 -3.66 9.51 -3.55
C GLU A 100 -3.28 9.43 -2.08
N GLY A 101 -1.99 9.56 -1.80
CA GLY A 101 -1.54 9.50 -0.42
C GLY A 101 -1.42 8.11 0.15
N ALA A 102 -1.60 7.09 -0.66
CA ALA A 102 -1.50 5.72 -0.19
C ALA A 102 -0.15 5.12 -0.55
N HIS A 103 0.19 4.02 0.11
CA HIS A 103 1.42 3.30 -0.15
C HIS A 103 1.12 1.82 -0.26
N LEU A 104 1.94 1.12 -1.04
CA LEU A 104 1.88 -0.32 -1.17
C LEU A 104 3.12 -0.91 -0.53
N ALA A 105 2.93 -1.82 0.41
CA ALA A 105 4.03 -2.52 1.07
C ALA A 105 3.93 -4.01 0.75
N VAL A 106 5.06 -4.62 0.43
CA VAL A 106 5.12 -6.05 0.13
C VAL A 106 6.25 -6.67 0.93
N ILE A 107 5.96 -7.80 1.55
CA ILE A 107 6.97 -8.62 2.21
C ILE A 107 7.25 -9.81 1.30
N ALA A 108 8.51 -10.02 0.99
CA ALA A 108 8.93 -11.10 0.12
C ALA A 108 9.98 -11.95 0.81
N ALA A 109 10.16 -13.17 0.31
CA ALA A 109 11.18 -14.06 0.82
C ALA A 109 12.56 -13.46 0.55
N GLU A 110 13.52 -13.86 1.38
CA GLU A 110 14.85 -13.28 1.31
C GLU A 110 15.54 -13.59 -0.02
N ASP A 111 15.15 -14.68 -0.67
CA ASP A 111 15.73 -15.05 -1.97
C ASP A 111 14.86 -14.65 -3.16
N ALA A 112 13.85 -13.80 -2.92
CA ALA A 112 13.00 -13.34 -4.01
C ALA A 112 13.79 -12.44 -4.96
N ASP A 113 13.36 -12.41 -6.21
CA ASP A 113 13.95 -11.54 -7.22
C ASP A 113 13.45 -10.11 -6.98
N ALA A 114 14.30 -9.28 -6.40
CA ALA A 114 13.90 -7.93 -6.03
C ALA A 114 13.47 -7.11 -7.23
N GLY A 115 14.14 -7.29 -8.37
CA GLY A 115 13.75 -6.56 -9.58
C GLY A 115 12.37 -6.93 -10.05
N LEU A 116 12.05 -8.22 -10.00
CA LEU A 116 10.74 -8.67 -10.42
C LEU A 116 9.66 -8.17 -9.44
N VAL A 117 9.93 -8.25 -8.14
CA VAL A 117 8.97 -7.75 -7.17
C VAL A 117 8.68 -6.27 -7.41
N GLY A 118 9.74 -5.48 -7.57
CA GLY A 118 9.56 -4.05 -7.82
C GLY A 118 8.80 -3.77 -9.09
N HIS A 119 9.09 -4.53 -10.16
CA HIS A 119 8.39 -4.34 -11.42
C HIS A 119 6.90 -4.65 -11.28
N THR A 120 6.59 -5.78 -10.64
CA THR A 120 5.19 -6.17 -10.47
C THR A 120 4.45 -5.17 -9.58
N MET A 121 5.13 -4.65 -8.56
CA MET A 121 4.54 -3.61 -7.73
C MET A 121 4.24 -2.36 -8.53
N SER A 122 5.14 -1.96 -9.42
CA SER A 122 4.92 -0.77 -10.25
C SER A 122 3.71 -0.93 -11.15
N GLU A 123 3.52 -2.12 -11.70
CA GLU A 123 2.35 -2.38 -12.53
C GLU A 123 1.07 -2.28 -11.69
N LEU A 124 1.11 -2.85 -10.50
CA LEU A 124 -0.06 -2.83 -9.63
C LEU A 124 -0.40 -1.42 -9.19
N VAL A 125 0.62 -0.61 -8.96
CA VAL A 125 0.41 0.76 -8.47
C VAL A 125 -0.49 1.56 -9.41
N GLU A 126 -0.33 1.38 -10.71
CA GLU A 126 -1.18 2.10 -11.64
C GLU A 126 -2.65 1.72 -11.47
N GLN A 127 -2.90 0.42 -11.31
CA GLN A 127 -4.27 -0.04 -11.09
C GLN A 127 -4.81 0.43 -9.75
N LEU A 128 -3.97 0.40 -8.72
CA LEU A 128 -4.39 0.86 -7.41
C LEU A 128 -4.71 2.35 -7.42
N GLY A 129 -3.89 3.14 -8.10
CA GLY A 129 -4.13 4.56 -8.18
C GLY A 129 -5.45 4.89 -8.83
N GLU A 130 -5.75 4.24 -9.94
CA GLU A 130 -7.02 4.43 -10.60
C GLU A 130 -8.19 4.03 -9.71
N HIS A 131 -8.03 2.90 -9.03
CA HIS A 131 -9.10 2.39 -8.20
C HIS A 131 -9.34 3.31 -7.00
N LEU A 132 -8.28 3.79 -6.39
CA LEU A 132 -8.42 4.68 -5.25
C LEU A 132 -9.02 6.02 -5.65
N ARG A 133 -8.70 6.52 -6.84
CA ARG A 133 -9.28 7.76 -7.32
C ARG A 133 -10.76 7.60 -7.64
N ALA A 134 -11.11 6.47 -8.25
CA ALA A 134 -12.48 6.24 -8.69
C ALA A 134 -13.41 5.93 -7.55
N ALA A 135 -12.90 5.35 -6.46
CA ALA A 135 -13.75 4.92 -5.37
C ALA A 135 -14.31 6.13 -4.63
N PRO A 136 -15.62 6.19 -4.44
CA PRO A 136 -16.17 7.28 -3.65
C PRO A 136 -15.77 7.12 -2.20
N ARG A 137 -15.51 8.24 -1.56
CA ARG A 137 -15.21 8.24 -0.15
C ARG A 137 -16.42 8.74 0.59
N ALA A 138 -16.81 7.99 1.60
CA ALA A 138 -18.00 8.35 2.35
C ALA A 138 -17.88 9.73 2.97
N ASP A 139 -16.69 10.06 3.43
CA ASP A 139 -16.52 11.34 4.10
C ASP A 139 -16.42 12.51 3.13
N ASP A 140 -16.06 12.26 1.90
CA ASP A 140 -15.94 13.35 0.93
C ASP A 140 -17.31 13.87 0.52
N GLY A 141 -18.24 12.98 0.27
CA GLY A 141 -19.54 13.37 -0.21
C GLY A 141 -20.26 14.30 0.76
N PRO A 142 -20.41 13.88 2.01
CA PRO A 142 -21.16 14.71 2.95
C PRO A 142 -20.50 16.04 3.22
N ARG A 143 -19.21 16.07 3.26
CA ARG A 143 -18.53 17.30 3.59
C ARG A 143 -18.61 18.33 2.48
N ALA A 144 -18.56 17.86 1.28
CA ALA A 144 -18.61 18.78 0.15
C ALA A 144 -19.92 19.54 0.16
N THR A 145 -20.97 18.90 0.54
CA THR A 145 -22.28 19.52 0.52
C THR A 145 -22.41 20.63 1.53
N PRO A 146 -22.04 20.41 2.77
CA PRO A 146 -22.24 21.47 3.74
C PRO A 146 -21.42 22.70 3.45
N ALA A 147 -20.36 22.53 2.79
CA ALA A 147 -19.49 23.66 2.52
C ALA A 147 -20.18 24.71 1.66
N SER A 148 -21.25 24.37 1.05
CA SER A 148 -21.95 25.36 0.22
C SER A 148 -22.86 26.29 0.99
#